data_fa39c534e27b4b33947b32d0dd984471
#
_entry.id   fa39c534e27b4b33947b32d0dd984471
#
_cell.length_a   1.000
_cell.length_b   1.000
_cell.length_c   1.000
_cell.angle_alpha   90.00
_cell.angle_beta   90.00
_cell.angle_gamma   90.00
#
_symmetry.space_group_name_H-M   'P 1'
#
loop_
_entity.id
_entity.type
_entity.pdbx_description
1 polymer ?
#
loop_
_entity_poly.entity_id
_entity_poly.type
_entity_poly.pdbx_seq_one_letter_code
_entity_poly.pdbx_strand_id
1 'polypeptide(L)'
;MSATAVSQPAARTPQRGRSHKRNRRSTSVAVAMLVPAAVLMVTFLIIPIFLTFGLAFTNARLISPVPARFVGFDNFVRLFSNDTFWRSLLNTVVFTIVIVPVQSGLALGLALLVNAKVRGTNFFRTVYFLPVVTSMVVVSMLWLFMYQPDGLINVLLAKVGITGPDWLGDPSTALFAIIVLSIWQAVGFHMVIWLSGLQTIPGELYEAASIDGAGPWQQFVHVTWPGLRQTSIFILITITIAAFSLFTQVNIMTQGGPLDSTSTLVYMAVFSGFQQQQTGYAAAISLVFFALVLTVSLIQRYLTRDKEATR
;
A
#
# COMPACT_ATOMS: atom_id res chain seq x y z
N MET A 1 -12.30 -76.28 37.56
CA MET A 1 -12.99 -75.20 38.25
C MET A 1 -12.02 -74.01 38.29
N SER A 2 -12.09 -73.13 37.33
CA SER A 2 -11.22 -71.89 37.30
C SER A 2 -12.14 -70.69 37.35
N ALA A 3 -12.02 -69.89 38.42
CA ALA A 3 -12.83 -68.74 38.66
C ALA A 3 -12.21 -67.55 37.89
N THR A 4 -12.94 -66.97 36.98
CA THR A 4 -12.63 -65.78 36.23
C THR A 4 -12.91 -64.56 37.09
N ALA A 5 -11.84 -63.84 37.50
CA ALA A 5 -11.94 -62.56 38.20
C ALA A 5 -12.35 -61.43 37.21
N VAL A 6 -13.51 -60.86 37.47
CA VAL A 6 -14.02 -59.67 36.76
C VAL A 6 -13.35 -58.44 37.37
N SER A 7 -12.50 -57.75 36.60
CA SER A 7 -11.91 -56.47 36.97
C SER A 7 -12.92 -55.36 36.88
N GLN A 8 -13.19 -54.65 37.99
CA GLN A 8 -14.00 -53.42 38.03
C GLN A 8 -13.28 -52.24 37.36
N PRO A 9 -13.96 -51.38 36.57
CA PRO A 9 -13.36 -50.18 36.03
C PRO A 9 -13.15 -49.13 37.09
N ALA A 10 -11.94 -48.64 37.17
CA ALA A 10 -11.51 -47.58 38.10
C ALA A 10 -12.33 -46.29 37.90
N ALA A 11 -12.90 -45.78 39.00
CA ALA A 11 -13.65 -44.52 39.01
C ALA A 11 -12.77 -43.34 38.56
N ARG A 12 -13.16 -42.66 37.49
CA ARG A 12 -12.53 -41.40 37.04
C ARG A 12 -12.78 -40.33 38.08
N THR A 13 -11.75 -39.91 38.78
CA THR A 13 -11.75 -38.71 39.63
C THR A 13 -12.04 -37.49 38.78
N PRO A 14 -12.98 -36.60 39.14
CA PRO A 14 -13.20 -35.36 38.43
C PRO A 14 -11.97 -34.47 38.54
N GLN A 15 -11.34 -34.15 37.37
CA GLN A 15 -10.31 -33.11 37.27
C GLN A 15 -10.94 -31.78 37.70
N ARG A 16 -10.64 -31.35 38.94
CA ARG A 16 -10.94 -30.01 39.43
C ARG A 16 -10.34 -29.01 38.46
N GLY A 17 -11.20 -28.29 37.76
CA GLY A 17 -10.83 -27.18 36.89
C GLY A 17 -9.88 -26.24 37.61
N ARG A 18 -8.61 -26.20 37.19
CA ARG A 18 -7.65 -25.18 37.61
C ARG A 18 -8.24 -23.82 37.18
N SER A 19 -8.89 -23.15 38.12
CA SER A 19 -9.20 -21.74 38.05
C SER A 19 -7.90 -20.98 37.70
N HIS A 20 -7.78 -20.46 36.51
CA HIS A 20 -6.74 -19.56 36.14
C HIS A 20 -6.88 -18.27 36.98
N LYS A 21 -6.34 -18.28 38.19
CA LYS A 21 -6.05 -17.05 38.93
C LYS A 21 -5.15 -16.24 38.02
N ARG A 22 -5.76 -15.28 37.28
CA ARG A 22 -5.10 -14.28 36.43
C ARG A 22 -3.99 -13.64 37.27
N ASN A 23 -2.77 -14.04 36.97
CA ASN A 23 -1.61 -13.70 37.78
C ASN A 23 -1.36 -12.18 37.62
N ARG A 24 -1.87 -11.36 38.54
CA ARG A 24 -1.76 -9.89 38.51
C ARG A 24 -0.32 -9.41 38.25
N ARG A 25 0.68 -10.20 38.69
CA ARG A 25 2.10 -9.92 38.52
C ARG A 25 2.53 -10.08 37.04
N SER A 26 2.00 -11.04 36.30
CA SER A 26 2.29 -11.19 34.86
C SER A 26 1.62 -10.09 34.02
N THR A 27 0.44 -9.62 34.44
CA THR A 27 -0.25 -8.52 33.78
C THR A 27 0.51 -7.18 33.97
N SER A 28 1.01 -6.89 35.18
CA SER A 28 1.78 -5.66 35.41
C SER A 28 3.11 -5.65 34.66
N VAL A 29 3.80 -6.79 34.57
CA VAL A 29 5.03 -6.90 33.74
C VAL A 29 4.70 -6.70 32.23
N ALA A 30 3.64 -7.32 31.74
CA ALA A 30 3.23 -7.14 30.35
C ALA A 30 2.86 -5.67 30.05
N VAL A 31 2.12 -5.00 30.94
CA VAL A 31 1.81 -3.58 30.81
C VAL A 31 3.09 -2.73 30.85
N ALA A 32 4.00 -2.99 31.80
CA ALA A 32 5.26 -2.24 31.87
C ALA A 32 6.12 -2.38 30.62
N MET A 33 6.11 -3.54 29.96
CA MET A 33 6.81 -3.75 28.67
C MET A 33 6.13 -3.02 27.50
N LEU A 34 4.81 -2.83 27.54
CA LEU A 34 4.08 -2.11 26.49
C LEU A 34 4.12 -0.59 26.64
N VAL A 35 4.35 -0.06 27.86
CA VAL A 35 4.34 1.38 28.14
C VAL A 35 5.30 2.18 27.25
N PRO A 36 6.57 1.81 27.05
CA PRO A 36 7.47 2.59 26.20
C PRO A 36 6.96 2.70 24.76
N ALA A 37 6.50 1.59 24.18
CA ALA A 37 5.94 1.58 22.83
C ALA A 37 4.63 2.39 22.75
N ALA A 38 3.75 2.28 23.76
CA ALA A 38 2.52 3.03 23.83
C ALA A 38 2.78 4.55 23.97
N VAL A 39 3.73 4.95 24.78
CA VAL A 39 4.13 6.37 24.94
C VAL A 39 4.63 6.93 23.61
N LEU A 40 5.52 6.23 22.90
CA LEU A 40 6.00 6.67 21.59
C LEU A 40 4.86 6.75 20.59
N MET A 41 3.97 5.77 20.54
CA MET A 41 2.81 5.77 19.64
C MET A 41 1.85 6.93 19.94
N VAL A 42 1.56 7.19 21.20
CA VAL A 42 0.69 8.31 21.59
C VAL A 42 1.35 9.64 21.24
N THR A 43 2.63 9.83 21.58
CA THR A 43 3.33 11.11 21.39
C THR A 43 3.56 11.42 19.91
N PHE A 44 3.98 10.45 19.09
CA PHE A 44 4.40 10.71 17.71
C PHE A 44 3.35 10.37 16.66
N LEU A 45 2.28 9.66 17.00
CA LEU A 45 1.22 9.31 16.05
C LEU A 45 -0.12 9.91 16.48
N ILE A 46 -0.58 9.65 17.70
CA ILE A 46 -1.93 10.02 18.11
C ILE A 46 -2.05 11.54 18.36
N ILE A 47 -1.12 12.14 19.11
CA ILE A 47 -1.15 13.58 19.38
C ILE A 47 -1.08 14.41 18.08
N PRO A 48 -0.17 14.16 17.11
CA PRO A 48 -0.15 14.90 15.85
C PRO A 48 -1.44 14.78 15.02
N ILE A 49 -2.12 13.62 15.06
CA ILE A 49 -3.43 13.46 14.41
C ILE A 49 -4.45 14.44 15.01
N PHE A 50 -4.58 14.47 16.34
CA PHE A 50 -5.51 15.40 17.00
C PHE A 50 -5.12 16.88 16.80
N LEU A 51 -3.81 17.18 16.81
CA LEU A 51 -3.34 18.52 16.49
C LEU A 51 -3.71 18.93 15.05
N THR A 52 -3.56 18.05 14.08
CA THR A 52 -3.97 18.29 12.69
C THR A 52 -5.48 18.54 12.61
N PHE A 53 -6.29 17.78 13.36
CA PHE A 53 -7.73 18.05 13.48
C PHE A 53 -8.00 19.46 13.98
N GLY A 54 -7.35 19.89 15.07
CA GLY A 54 -7.54 21.25 15.61
C GLY A 54 -7.07 22.34 14.64
N LEU A 55 -5.90 22.14 14.01
CA LEU A 55 -5.31 23.11 13.08
C LEU A 55 -6.15 23.32 11.83
N ALA A 56 -6.86 22.30 11.35
CA ALA A 56 -7.70 22.39 10.15
C ALA A 56 -8.79 23.46 10.23
N PHE A 57 -9.23 23.81 11.46
CA PHE A 57 -10.23 24.83 11.72
C PHE A 57 -9.63 26.20 12.09
N THR A 58 -8.33 26.38 11.87
CA THR A 58 -7.61 27.61 12.19
C THR A 58 -6.91 28.18 10.97
N ASN A 59 -6.56 29.48 11.02
CA ASN A 59 -5.72 30.11 10.03
C ASN A 59 -4.22 30.00 10.36
N ALA A 60 -3.82 28.93 11.05
CA ALA A 60 -2.44 28.72 11.47
C ALA A 60 -1.48 28.73 10.28
N ARG A 61 -0.34 29.40 10.48
CA ARG A 61 0.78 29.42 9.55
C ARG A 61 2.03 28.86 10.24
N LEU A 62 2.93 28.27 9.46
CA LEU A 62 4.14 27.68 9.97
C LEU A 62 5.07 28.73 10.63
N ILE A 63 5.18 29.91 10.01
CA ILE A 63 5.90 31.05 10.52
C ILE A 63 4.94 32.24 10.49
N SER A 64 4.53 32.69 11.67
CA SER A 64 3.64 33.85 11.79
C SER A 64 3.88 34.59 13.10
N PRO A 65 4.00 35.93 13.07
CA PRO A 65 4.06 36.74 14.27
C PRO A 65 2.70 36.86 14.97
N VAL A 66 1.61 36.47 14.30
CA VAL A 66 0.25 36.57 14.80
C VAL A 66 -0.22 35.17 15.24
N PRO A 67 -0.80 35.02 16.45
CA PRO A 67 -1.31 33.73 16.90
C PRO A 67 -2.45 33.23 16.00
N ALA A 68 -2.52 31.92 15.85
CA ALA A 68 -3.59 31.28 15.09
C ALA A 68 -4.97 31.62 15.66
N ARG A 69 -5.93 31.92 14.78
CA ARG A 69 -7.32 32.19 15.14
C ARG A 69 -8.21 31.08 14.61
N PHE A 70 -9.26 30.78 15.32
CA PHE A 70 -10.29 29.86 14.87
C PHE A 70 -11.09 30.50 13.72
N VAL A 71 -11.17 29.81 12.58
CA VAL A 71 -11.87 30.24 11.35
C VAL A 71 -13.00 29.29 10.96
N GLY A 72 -13.31 28.31 11.79
CA GLY A 72 -14.36 27.35 11.50
C GLY A 72 -14.08 26.54 10.22
N PHE A 73 -15.03 26.51 9.30
CA PHE A 73 -14.96 25.73 8.07
C PHE A 73 -14.37 26.47 6.86
N ASP A 74 -13.85 27.68 7.02
CA ASP A 74 -13.35 28.50 5.89
C ASP A 74 -12.28 27.79 5.08
N ASN A 75 -11.38 27.02 5.71
CA ASN A 75 -10.38 26.23 5.00
C ASN A 75 -11.02 25.17 4.09
N PHE A 76 -12.09 24.54 4.51
CA PHE A 76 -12.81 23.53 3.73
C PHE A 76 -13.60 24.17 2.58
N VAL A 77 -14.27 25.32 2.83
CA VAL A 77 -14.97 26.07 1.78
C VAL A 77 -13.95 26.48 0.69
N ARG A 78 -12.82 27.06 1.10
CA ARG A 78 -11.71 27.40 0.19
C ARG A 78 -11.20 26.18 -0.57
N LEU A 79 -11.03 25.04 0.11
CA LEU A 79 -10.54 23.79 -0.48
C LEU A 79 -11.46 23.30 -1.60
N PHE A 80 -12.74 23.18 -1.31
CA PHE A 80 -13.72 22.68 -2.30
C PHE A 80 -14.01 23.65 -3.44
N SER A 81 -13.67 24.93 -3.28
CA SER A 81 -13.73 25.96 -4.33
C SER A 81 -12.44 26.06 -5.16
N ASN A 82 -11.42 25.25 -4.85
CA ASN A 82 -10.12 25.31 -5.52
C ASN A 82 -10.02 24.26 -6.63
N ASP A 83 -9.82 24.69 -7.88
CA ASP A 83 -9.69 23.81 -9.04
C ASP A 83 -8.48 22.86 -8.92
N THR A 84 -7.36 23.33 -8.35
CA THR A 84 -6.17 22.50 -8.09
C THR A 84 -6.49 21.33 -7.17
N PHE A 85 -7.41 21.51 -6.20
CA PHE A 85 -7.85 20.40 -5.34
C PHE A 85 -8.54 19.29 -6.14
N TRP A 86 -9.47 19.65 -7.01
CA TRP A 86 -10.20 18.67 -7.82
C TRP A 86 -9.31 17.95 -8.82
N ARG A 87 -8.36 18.68 -9.41
CA ARG A 87 -7.32 18.08 -10.27
C ARG A 87 -6.43 17.11 -9.47
N SER A 88 -5.95 17.52 -8.29
CA SER A 88 -5.13 16.69 -7.42
C SER A 88 -5.87 15.43 -6.94
N LEU A 89 -7.16 15.56 -6.64
CA LEU A 89 -8.03 14.43 -6.31
C LEU A 89 -8.16 13.48 -7.51
N LEU A 90 -8.46 14.00 -8.69
CA LEU A 90 -8.57 13.21 -9.91
C LEU A 90 -7.27 12.48 -10.24
N ASN A 91 -6.12 13.17 -10.19
CA ASN A 91 -4.80 12.57 -10.43
C ASN A 91 -4.50 11.45 -9.43
N THR A 92 -4.81 11.67 -8.15
CA THR A 92 -4.63 10.65 -7.10
C THR A 92 -5.49 9.41 -7.38
N VAL A 93 -6.74 9.60 -7.79
CA VAL A 93 -7.67 8.51 -8.12
C VAL A 93 -7.22 7.80 -9.42
N VAL A 94 -6.88 8.53 -10.48
CA VAL A 94 -6.40 7.96 -11.75
C VAL A 94 -5.12 7.15 -11.52
N PHE A 95 -4.15 7.72 -10.80
CA PHE A 95 -2.92 7.02 -10.43
C PHE A 95 -3.24 5.70 -9.72
N THR A 96 -4.12 5.72 -8.72
CA THR A 96 -4.48 4.55 -7.94
C THR A 96 -5.19 3.49 -8.78
N ILE A 97 -6.18 3.90 -9.60
CA ILE A 97 -6.95 2.98 -10.45
C ILE A 97 -6.06 2.29 -11.49
N VAL A 98 -5.05 2.99 -12.00
CA VAL A 98 -4.12 2.42 -13.00
C VAL A 98 -3.06 1.56 -12.32
N ILE A 99 -2.41 2.06 -11.27
CA ILE A 99 -1.26 1.36 -10.67
C ILE A 99 -1.68 0.07 -9.97
N VAL A 100 -2.81 0.06 -9.26
CA VAL A 100 -3.23 -1.11 -8.47
C VAL A 100 -3.39 -2.37 -9.35
N PRO A 101 -4.19 -2.39 -10.43
CA PRO A 101 -4.34 -3.59 -11.25
C PRO A 101 -3.09 -3.89 -12.08
N VAL A 102 -2.43 -2.86 -12.66
CA VAL A 102 -1.27 -3.09 -13.54
C VAL A 102 -0.09 -3.63 -12.75
N GLN A 103 0.26 -3.00 -11.62
CA GLN A 103 1.38 -3.46 -10.79
C GLN A 103 1.11 -4.81 -10.16
N SER A 104 -0.12 -5.07 -9.67
CA SER A 104 -0.51 -6.37 -9.11
C SER A 104 -0.45 -7.47 -10.16
N GLY A 105 -0.98 -7.21 -11.37
CA GLY A 105 -0.96 -8.17 -12.49
C GLY A 105 0.45 -8.48 -12.97
N LEU A 106 1.30 -7.47 -13.15
CA LEU A 106 2.70 -7.65 -13.53
C LEU A 106 3.48 -8.43 -12.46
N ALA A 107 3.27 -8.08 -11.17
CA ALA A 107 3.92 -8.76 -10.07
C ALA A 107 3.50 -10.24 -9.97
N LEU A 108 2.21 -10.55 -10.17
CA LEU A 108 1.72 -11.92 -10.24
C LEU A 108 2.33 -12.67 -11.43
N GLY A 109 2.34 -12.06 -12.62
CA GLY A 109 2.96 -12.65 -13.81
C GLY A 109 4.43 -13.01 -13.59
N LEU A 110 5.22 -12.08 -13.01
CA LEU A 110 6.60 -12.32 -12.62
C LEU A 110 6.73 -13.42 -11.56
N ALA A 111 5.84 -13.45 -10.56
CA ALA A 111 5.84 -14.48 -9.52
C ALA A 111 5.57 -15.87 -10.10
N LEU A 112 4.63 -16.00 -11.04
CA LEU A 112 4.35 -17.26 -11.74
C LEU A 112 5.55 -17.74 -12.57
N LEU A 113 6.22 -16.85 -13.30
CA LEU A 113 7.44 -17.15 -14.06
C LEU A 113 8.55 -17.63 -13.14
N VAL A 114 8.77 -16.95 -12.02
CA VAL A 114 9.82 -17.30 -11.04
C VAL A 114 9.47 -18.58 -10.27
N ASN A 115 8.19 -18.88 -10.07
CA ASN A 115 7.74 -20.12 -9.40
C ASN A 115 7.92 -21.38 -10.28
N ALA A 116 8.00 -21.25 -11.59
CA ALA A 116 8.05 -22.34 -12.56
C ALA A 116 9.40 -23.13 -12.57
N LYS A 117 10.21 -23.07 -11.51
CA LYS A 117 11.49 -23.81 -11.33
C LYS A 117 12.48 -23.65 -12.51
N VAL A 118 12.51 -22.45 -13.12
CA VAL A 118 13.46 -22.15 -14.21
C VAL A 118 14.88 -22.00 -13.65
N ARG A 119 15.89 -22.47 -14.40
CA ARG A 119 17.31 -22.25 -14.06
C ARG A 119 17.59 -20.74 -13.93
N GLY A 120 18.22 -20.31 -12.81
CA GLY A 120 18.55 -18.89 -12.58
C GLY A 120 17.50 -18.09 -11.81
N THR A 121 16.48 -18.72 -11.22
CA THR A 121 15.40 -18.07 -10.44
C THR A 121 15.93 -17.06 -9.43
N ASN A 122 17.01 -17.37 -8.71
CA ASN A 122 17.59 -16.46 -7.71
C ASN A 122 18.18 -15.20 -8.36
N PHE A 123 18.77 -15.29 -9.54
CA PHE A 123 19.26 -14.14 -10.28
C PHE A 123 18.10 -13.20 -10.66
N PHE A 124 17.02 -13.73 -11.23
CA PHE A 124 15.85 -12.94 -11.58
C PHE A 124 15.20 -12.29 -10.34
N ARG A 125 15.08 -13.00 -9.22
CA ARG A 125 14.60 -12.45 -7.95
C ARG A 125 15.44 -11.24 -7.52
N THR A 126 16.77 -11.37 -7.56
CA THR A 126 17.67 -10.28 -7.18
C THR A 126 17.54 -9.08 -8.12
N VAL A 127 17.49 -9.29 -9.44
CA VAL A 127 17.36 -8.20 -10.42
C VAL A 127 16.04 -7.44 -10.27
N TYR A 128 14.92 -8.14 -10.12
CA TYR A 128 13.63 -7.49 -9.93
C TYR A 128 13.46 -6.84 -8.55
N PHE A 129 14.17 -7.33 -7.54
CA PHE A 129 14.12 -6.76 -6.20
C PHE A 129 15.07 -5.57 -6.01
N LEU A 130 16.11 -5.45 -6.83
CA LEU A 130 17.15 -4.41 -6.71
C LEU A 130 16.56 -2.98 -6.71
N PRO A 131 15.59 -2.61 -7.57
CA PRO A 131 15.00 -1.28 -7.55
C PRO A 131 14.32 -0.92 -6.22
N VAL A 132 13.76 -1.89 -5.52
CA VAL A 132 13.03 -1.71 -4.26
C VAL A 132 13.95 -1.23 -3.12
N VAL A 133 15.21 -1.68 -3.12
CA VAL A 133 16.19 -1.34 -2.08
C VAL A 133 16.77 0.06 -2.29
N THR A 134 16.60 0.61 -3.49
CA THR A 134 17.13 1.93 -3.83
C THR A 134 16.20 3.05 -3.32
N SER A 135 16.79 4.15 -2.83
CA SER A 135 16.02 5.31 -2.39
C SER A 135 15.13 5.86 -3.51
N MET A 136 13.86 6.09 -3.23
CA MET A 136 12.91 6.66 -4.18
C MET A 136 13.35 8.02 -4.71
N VAL A 137 14.04 8.84 -3.91
CA VAL A 137 14.60 10.13 -4.36
C VAL A 137 15.63 9.92 -5.46
N VAL A 138 16.57 8.99 -5.25
CA VAL A 138 17.63 8.67 -6.23
C VAL A 138 16.99 8.08 -7.51
N VAL A 139 16.07 7.17 -7.37
CA VAL A 139 15.33 6.58 -8.49
C VAL A 139 14.59 7.66 -9.28
N SER A 140 13.89 8.57 -8.60
CA SER A 140 13.16 9.67 -9.26
C SER A 140 14.12 10.61 -10.01
N MET A 141 15.31 10.92 -9.46
CA MET A 141 16.33 11.72 -10.15
C MET A 141 16.88 11.00 -11.38
N LEU A 142 17.18 9.69 -11.30
CA LEU A 142 17.64 8.93 -12.45
C LEU A 142 16.61 8.92 -13.58
N TRP A 143 15.33 8.67 -13.25
CA TRP A 143 14.26 8.68 -14.24
C TRP A 143 13.98 10.08 -14.80
N LEU A 144 14.15 11.14 -13.99
CA LEU A 144 14.08 12.53 -14.46
C LEU A 144 15.07 12.75 -15.62
N PHE A 145 16.32 12.29 -15.50
CA PHE A 145 17.31 12.37 -16.59
C PHE A 145 16.95 11.47 -17.78
N MET A 146 16.42 10.27 -17.52
CA MET A 146 16.03 9.34 -18.59
C MET A 146 14.86 9.87 -19.43
N TYR A 147 13.96 10.66 -18.83
CA TYR A 147 12.79 11.26 -19.48
C TYR A 147 13.06 12.61 -20.15
N GLN A 148 14.27 13.15 -20.07
CA GLN A 148 14.63 14.38 -20.80
C GLN A 148 14.40 14.19 -22.31
N PRO A 149 14.15 15.27 -23.08
CA PRO A 149 13.97 15.18 -24.54
C PRO A 149 15.12 14.48 -25.26
N ASP A 150 16.35 14.68 -24.81
CA ASP A 150 17.58 14.01 -25.26
C ASP A 150 18.02 12.83 -24.35
N GLY A 151 17.16 12.43 -23.43
CA GLY A 151 17.40 11.36 -22.47
C GLY A 151 17.36 9.97 -23.10
N LEU A 152 17.83 8.98 -22.32
CA LEU A 152 18.01 7.62 -22.77
C LEU A 152 16.75 7.00 -23.43
N ILE A 153 15.55 7.28 -22.87
CA ILE A 153 14.29 6.73 -23.39
C ILE A 153 14.03 7.23 -24.81
N ASN A 154 14.13 8.53 -25.04
CA ASN A 154 13.92 9.12 -26.36
C ASN A 154 15.00 8.72 -27.36
N VAL A 155 16.27 8.60 -26.92
CA VAL A 155 17.35 8.07 -27.77
C VAL A 155 17.07 6.63 -28.21
N LEU A 156 16.57 5.77 -27.32
CA LEU A 156 16.21 4.38 -27.66
C LEU A 156 15.01 4.31 -28.60
N LEU A 157 13.99 5.15 -28.38
CA LEU A 157 12.81 5.26 -29.26
C LEU A 157 13.22 5.74 -30.67
N ALA A 158 14.09 6.73 -30.77
CA ALA A 158 14.59 7.24 -32.04
C ALA A 158 15.32 6.17 -32.87
N LYS A 159 16.03 5.22 -32.23
CA LYS A 159 16.71 4.10 -32.92
C LYS A 159 15.72 3.14 -33.63
N VAL A 160 14.46 3.07 -33.16
CA VAL A 160 13.40 2.29 -33.79
C VAL A 160 12.44 3.16 -34.62
N GLY A 161 12.83 4.41 -34.90
CA GLY A 161 12.06 5.33 -35.75
C GLY A 161 10.87 6.01 -35.04
N ILE A 162 10.79 5.97 -33.73
CA ILE A 162 9.73 6.58 -32.94
C ILE A 162 10.23 7.91 -32.34
N THR A 163 9.54 9.01 -32.63
CA THR A 163 9.78 10.29 -31.94
C THR A 163 9.07 10.25 -30.59
N GLY A 164 9.86 10.24 -29.51
CA GLY A 164 9.31 10.26 -28.15
C GLY A 164 8.73 11.64 -27.80
N PRO A 165 7.70 11.68 -26.94
CA PRO A 165 7.12 12.94 -26.45
C PRO A 165 8.04 13.62 -25.42
N ASP A 166 7.67 14.84 -25.04
CA ASP A 166 8.16 15.44 -23.79
C ASP A 166 7.43 14.80 -22.60
N TRP A 167 8.03 13.72 -22.08
CA TRP A 167 7.41 12.86 -21.07
C TRP A 167 6.90 13.60 -19.83
N LEU A 168 7.63 14.62 -19.38
CA LEU A 168 7.32 15.33 -18.13
C LEU A 168 6.79 16.75 -18.37
N GLY A 169 7.00 17.31 -19.57
CA GLY A 169 6.53 18.64 -19.94
C GLY A 169 5.14 18.66 -20.55
N ASP A 170 4.61 17.51 -21.01
CA ASP A 170 3.25 17.39 -21.57
C ASP A 170 2.28 16.89 -20.47
N PRO A 171 1.17 17.65 -20.19
CA PRO A 171 0.15 17.25 -19.23
C PRO A 171 -0.46 15.88 -19.46
N SER A 172 -0.49 15.41 -20.71
CA SER A 172 -1.10 14.12 -21.07
C SER A 172 -0.19 12.92 -20.73
N THR A 173 1.13 13.10 -20.67
CA THR A 173 2.11 12.03 -20.47
C THR A 173 2.73 12.02 -19.09
N ALA A 174 2.81 13.18 -18.41
CA ALA A 174 3.56 13.34 -17.19
C ALA A 174 3.12 12.38 -16.05
N LEU A 175 1.82 12.23 -15.83
CA LEU A 175 1.30 11.31 -14.81
C LEU A 175 1.60 9.84 -15.15
N PHE A 176 1.49 9.48 -16.44
CA PHE A 176 1.80 8.11 -16.90
C PHE A 176 3.29 7.79 -16.77
N ALA A 177 4.18 8.76 -17.03
CA ALA A 177 5.62 8.60 -16.81
C ALA A 177 5.92 8.28 -15.33
N ILE A 178 5.26 8.96 -14.40
CA ILE A 178 5.37 8.68 -12.96
C ILE A 178 4.80 7.30 -12.62
N ILE A 179 3.69 6.87 -13.23
CA ILE A 179 3.12 5.53 -13.04
C ILE A 179 4.12 4.45 -13.48
N VAL A 180 4.74 4.60 -14.66
CA VAL A 180 5.72 3.62 -15.18
C VAL A 180 6.90 3.46 -14.24
N LEU A 181 7.49 4.57 -13.79
CA LEU A 181 8.56 4.56 -12.79
C LEU A 181 8.12 3.85 -11.51
N SER A 182 6.94 4.18 -10.99
CA SER A 182 6.44 3.64 -9.73
C SER A 182 6.21 2.13 -9.81
N ILE A 183 5.66 1.65 -10.93
CA ILE A 183 5.49 0.21 -11.18
C ILE A 183 6.87 -0.48 -11.23
N TRP A 184 7.80 0.05 -12.03
CA TRP A 184 9.14 -0.52 -12.19
C TRP A 184 9.86 -0.63 -10.84
N GLN A 185 9.77 0.40 -10.01
CA GLN A 185 10.43 0.43 -8.71
C GLN A 185 9.85 -0.60 -7.72
N ALA A 186 8.52 -0.79 -7.69
CA ALA A 186 7.86 -1.54 -6.64
C ALA A 186 7.36 -2.95 -7.06
N VAL A 187 7.38 -3.28 -8.35
CA VAL A 187 6.87 -4.56 -8.87
C VAL A 187 7.58 -5.76 -8.25
N GLY A 188 8.89 -5.67 -8.03
CA GLY A 188 9.69 -6.74 -7.43
C GLY A 188 9.28 -7.07 -5.99
N PHE A 189 8.92 -6.07 -5.19
CA PHE A 189 8.42 -6.28 -3.84
C PHE A 189 7.12 -7.09 -3.83
N HIS A 190 6.16 -6.71 -4.65
CA HIS A 190 4.87 -7.40 -4.75
C HIS A 190 5.01 -8.78 -5.42
N MET A 191 5.98 -8.95 -6.34
CA MET A 191 6.34 -10.26 -6.89
C MET A 191 6.75 -11.24 -5.79
N VAL A 192 7.58 -10.82 -4.84
CA VAL A 192 8.02 -11.69 -3.74
C VAL A 192 6.84 -12.07 -2.84
N ILE A 193 5.92 -11.17 -2.58
CA ILE A 193 4.72 -11.45 -1.79
C ILE A 193 3.80 -12.45 -2.53
N TRP A 194 3.56 -12.25 -3.83
CA TRP A 194 2.82 -13.21 -4.66
C TRP A 194 3.47 -14.58 -4.68
N LEU A 195 4.80 -14.62 -4.82
CA LEU A 195 5.55 -15.88 -4.82
C LEU A 195 5.43 -16.61 -3.48
N SER A 196 5.50 -15.89 -2.37
CA SER A 196 5.26 -16.47 -1.05
C SER A 196 3.86 -17.08 -0.94
N GLY A 197 2.83 -16.37 -1.43
CA GLY A 197 1.47 -16.90 -1.50
C GLY A 197 1.35 -18.15 -2.38
N LEU A 198 1.99 -18.18 -3.55
CA LEU A 198 2.01 -19.35 -4.44
C LEU A 198 2.61 -20.59 -3.74
N GLN A 199 3.63 -20.39 -2.91
CA GLN A 199 4.31 -21.46 -2.20
C GLN A 199 3.51 -22.03 -1.01
N THR A 200 2.43 -21.37 -0.57
CA THR A 200 1.55 -21.86 0.47
C THR A 200 0.48 -22.82 -0.05
N ILE A 201 0.26 -22.87 -1.38
CA ILE A 201 -0.74 -23.76 -1.99
C ILE A 201 -0.20 -25.19 -1.99
N PRO A 202 -0.91 -26.17 -1.39
CA PRO A 202 -0.49 -27.55 -1.37
C PRO A 202 -0.35 -28.13 -2.77
N GLY A 203 0.77 -28.84 -3.05
CA GLY A 203 1.03 -29.49 -4.34
C GLY A 203 -0.01 -30.55 -4.70
N GLU A 204 -0.56 -31.22 -3.69
CA GLU A 204 -1.61 -32.26 -3.83
C GLU A 204 -2.84 -31.76 -4.59
N LEU A 205 -3.18 -30.46 -4.46
CA LEU A 205 -4.30 -29.86 -5.20
C LEU A 205 -4.04 -29.82 -6.71
N TYR A 206 -2.80 -29.57 -7.11
CA TYR A 206 -2.40 -29.58 -8.52
C TYR A 206 -2.34 -31.00 -9.07
N GLU A 207 -1.90 -31.95 -8.27
CA GLU A 207 -1.87 -33.38 -8.64
C GLU A 207 -3.30 -33.91 -8.82
N ALA A 208 -4.21 -33.63 -7.89
CA ALA A 208 -5.63 -34.00 -8.01
C ALA A 208 -6.27 -33.39 -9.27
N ALA A 209 -6.07 -32.09 -9.50
CA ALA A 209 -6.57 -31.42 -10.70
C ALA A 209 -6.03 -32.02 -11.99
N SER A 210 -4.76 -32.49 -11.97
CA SER A 210 -4.15 -33.14 -13.12
C SER A 210 -4.74 -34.52 -13.40
N ILE A 211 -5.09 -35.28 -12.34
CA ILE A 211 -5.78 -36.57 -12.44
C ILE A 211 -7.19 -36.38 -13.03
N ASP A 212 -7.86 -35.28 -12.65
CA ASP A 212 -9.17 -34.89 -13.21
C ASP A 212 -9.09 -34.33 -14.64
N GLY A 213 -7.89 -34.27 -15.25
CA GLY A 213 -7.66 -33.81 -16.62
C GLY A 213 -7.64 -32.29 -16.78
N ALA A 214 -7.47 -31.53 -15.70
CA ALA A 214 -7.41 -30.08 -15.76
C ALA A 214 -6.11 -29.58 -16.42
N GLY A 215 -6.24 -28.81 -17.51
CA GLY A 215 -5.14 -28.12 -18.15
C GLY A 215 -4.57 -26.95 -17.31
N PRO A 216 -3.42 -26.36 -17.70
CA PRO A 216 -2.76 -25.30 -16.90
C PRO A 216 -3.64 -24.09 -16.59
N TRP A 217 -4.46 -23.66 -17.54
CA TRP A 217 -5.41 -22.57 -17.33
C TRP A 217 -6.53 -22.92 -16.32
N GLN A 218 -7.02 -24.16 -16.38
CA GLN A 218 -8.04 -24.63 -15.42
C GLN A 218 -7.46 -24.74 -14.03
N GLN A 219 -6.21 -25.24 -13.90
CA GLN A 219 -5.49 -25.26 -12.62
C GLN A 219 -5.27 -23.84 -12.08
N PHE A 220 -4.91 -22.87 -12.95
CA PHE A 220 -4.78 -21.48 -12.53
C PHE A 220 -6.09 -20.92 -11.98
N VAL A 221 -7.20 -21.09 -12.69
CA VAL A 221 -8.50 -20.50 -12.31
C VAL A 221 -9.12 -21.20 -11.08
N HIS A 222 -8.98 -22.53 -10.96
CA HIS A 222 -9.70 -23.30 -9.93
C HIS A 222 -8.83 -23.67 -8.72
N VAL A 223 -7.50 -23.65 -8.84
CA VAL A 223 -6.58 -23.98 -7.74
C VAL A 223 -5.76 -22.75 -7.33
N THR A 224 -5.01 -22.19 -8.28
CA THR A 224 -4.05 -21.11 -7.98
C THR A 224 -4.75 -19.83 -7.55
N TRP A 225 -5.71 -19.32 -8.34
CA TRP A 225 -6.38 -18.06 -8.06
C TRP A 225 -7.19 -18.08 -6.76
N PRO A 226 -7.99 -19.12 -6.45
CA PRO A 226 -8.65 -19.22 -5.15
C PRO A 226 -7.67 -19.38 -3.98
N GLY A 227 -6.58 -20.14 -4.17
CA GLY A 227 -5.53 -20.29 -3.16
C GLY A 227 -4.78 -19.01 -2.84
N LEU A 228 -4.71 -18.08 -3.79
CA LEU A 228 -4.07 -16.77 -3.61
C LEU A 228 -4.99 -15.69 -3.03
N ARG A 229 -6.24 -16.00 -2.68
CA ARG A 229 -7.21 -14.99 -2.26
C ARG A 229 -6.73 -14.09 -1.13
N GLN A 230 -6.17 -14.65 -0.06
CA GLN A 230 -5.67 -13.86 1.07
C GLN A 230 -4.47 -13.00 0.67
N THR A 231 -3.56 -13.55 -0.13
CA THR A 231 -2.41 -12.81 -0.66
C THR A 231 -2.85 -11.69 -1.60
N SER A 232 -3.85 -11.92 -2.44
CA SER A 232 -4.45 -10.91 -3.33
C SER A 232 -5.00 -9.74 -2.54
N ILE A 233 -5.77 -10.00 -1.49
CA ILE A 233 -6.34 -8.96 -0.62
C ILE A 233 -5.23 -8.12 0.01
N PHE A 234 -4.22 -8.77 0.58
CA PHE A 234 -3.09 -8.09 1.19
C PHE A 234 -2.35 -7.19 0.19
N ILE A 235 -2.06 -7.69 -1.02
CA ILE A 235 -1.35 -6.94 -2.07
C ILE A 235 -2.20 -5.76 -2.55
N LEU A 236 -3.49 -5.95 -2.81
CA LEU A 236 -4.37 -4.87 -3.25
C LEU A 236 -4.44 -3.75 -2.21
N ILE A 237 -4.54 -4.08 -0.93
CA ILE A 237 -4.55 -3.09 0.15
C ILE A 237 -3.21 -2.36 0.22
N THR A 238 -2.09 -3.07 0.19
CA THR A 238 -0.75 -2.46 0.32
C THR A 238 -0.40 -1.58 -0.88
N ILE A 239 -0.71 -1.99 -2.12
CA ILE A 239 -0.52 -1.15 -3.31
C ILE A 239 -1.42 0.10 -3.22
N THR A 240 -2.67 -0.05 -2.79
CA THR A 240 -3.60 1.09 -2.66
C THR A 240 -3.08 2.12 -1.66
N ILE A 241 -2.63 1.69 -0.48
CA ILE A 241 -2.04 2.60 0.53
C ILE A 241 -0.81 3.30 -0.03
N ALA A 242 0.08 2.57 -0.71
CA ALA A 242 1.27 3.14 -1.35
C ALA A 242 0.90 4.15 -2.45
N ALA A 243 -0.12 3.84 -3.27
CA ALA A 243 -0.60 4.71 -4.34
C ALA A 243 -1.14 6.04 -3.82
N PHE A 244 -1.93 6.01 -2.74
CA PHE A 244 -2.40 7.24 -2.11
C PHE A 244 -1.25 8.08 -1.52
N SER A 245 -0.15 7.46 -1.11
CA SER A 245 1.03 8.14 -0.52
C SER A 245 2.00 8.71 -1.57
N LEU A 246 1.58 8.83 -2.84
CA LEU A 246 2.41 9.35 -3.93
C LEU A 246 2.80 10.82 -3.67
N PHE A 247 4.06 11.04 -3.32
CA PHE A 247 4.63 12.35 -3.06
C PHE A 247 6.01 12.53 -3.67
N THR A 248 6.97 11.64 -3.35
CA THR A 248 8.39 11.82 -3.66
C THR A 248 8.63 11.96 -5.17
N GLN A 249 8.03 11.11 -5.97
CA GLN A 249 8.17 11.13 -7.43
C GLN A 249 7.63 12.45 -8.01
N VAL A 250 6.43 12.85 -7.59
CA VAL A 250 5.82 14.13 -8.01
C VAL A 250 6.69 15.29 -7.61
N ASN A 251 7.16 15.33 -6.36
CA ASN A 251 7.96 16.44 -5.83
C ASN A 251 9.32 16.59 -6.54
N ILE A 252 9.95 15.48 -6.92
CA ILE A 252 11.29 15.49 -7.55
C ILE A 252 11.18 15.71 -9.06
N MET A 253 10.23 15.06 -9.74
CA MET A 253 10.22 15.01 -11.20
C MET A 253 9.44 16.16 -11.84
N THR A 254 8.32 16.56 -11.26
CA THR A 254 7.37 17.48 -11.92
C THR A 254 6.95 18.65 -11.03
N GLN A 255 7.14 18.56 -9.72
CA GLN A 255 6.66 19.56 -8.75
C GLN A 255 5.15 19.85 -8.93
N GLY A 256 4.37 18.81 -9.25
CA GLY A 256 2.93 18.92 -9.48
C GLY A 256 2.53 19.32 -10.91
N GLY A 257 3.48 19.80 -11.72
CA GLY A 257 3.26 20.26 -13.10
C GLY A 257 3.26 19.14 -14.15
N PRO A 258 3.14 19.52 -15.43
CA PRO A 258 2.68 20.84 -15.90
C PRO A 258 1.18 21.05 -15.64
N LEU A 259 0.76 22.27 -15.39
CA LEU A 259 -0.66 22.67 -15.22
C LEU A 259 -1.43 21.82 -14.18
N ASP A 260 -0.79 21.46 -13.06
CA ASP A 260 -1.30 20.58 -12.01
C ASP A 260 -1.61 19.13 -12.46
N SER A 261 -1.13 18.69 -13.64
CA SER A 261 -1.45 17.37 -14.21
C SER A 261 -0.88 16.19 -13.42
N THR A 262 0.09 16.43 -12.56
CA THR A 262 0.68 15.41 -11.68
C THR A 262 0.51 15.72 -10.19
N SER A 263 -0.09 16.87 -9.85
CA SER A 263 -0.37 17.23 -8.46
C SER A 263 -1.25 16.16 -7.81
N THR A 264 -0.87 15.72 -6.61
CA THR A 264 -1.64 14.77 -5.78
C THR A 264 -2.09 15.45 -4.49
N LEU A 265 -3.07 14.86 -3.80
CA LEU A 265 -3.54 15.43 -2.53
C LEU A 265 -2.43 15.52 -1.48
N VAL A 266 -1.52 14.53 -1.43
CA VAL A 266 -0.37 14.57 -0.51
C VAL A 266 0.62 15.65 -0.92
N TYR A 267 0.92 15.77 -2.23
CA TYR A 267 1.78 16.85 -2.73
C TYR A 267 1.18 18.23 -2.40
N MET A 268 -0.10 18.43 -2.67
CA MET A 268 -0.82 19.69 -2.38
C MET A 268 -0.79 20.04 -0.88
N ALA A 269 -0.99 19.04 0.00
CA ALA A 269 -0.93 19.25 1.45
C ALA A 269 0.48 19.69 1.91
N VAL A 270 1.52 18.98 1.45
CA VAL A 270 2.91 19.30 1.79
C VAL A 270 3.32 20.67 1.24
N PHE A 271 3.01 20.94 -0.02
CA PHE A 271 3.30 22.22 -0.67
C PHE A 271 2.62 23.39 0.06
N SER A 272 1.33 23.27 0.36
CA SER A 272 0.58 24.31 1.09
C SER A 272 1.10 24.52 2.51
N GLY A 273 1.44 23.44 3.22
CA GLY A 273 1.90 23.50 4.61
C GLY A 273 3.31 24.08 4.76
N PHE A 274 4.26 23.62 3.93
CA PHE A 274 5.66 23.94 4.10
C PHE A 274 6.13 25.08 3.18
N GLN A 275 5.75 25.09 1.91
CA GLN A 275 6.20 26.12 0.98
C GLN A 275 5.34 27.38 1.05
N GLN A 276 4.01 27.24 1.10
CA GLN A 276 3.10 28.36 1.28
C GLN A 276 2.90 28.75 2.76
N GLN A 277 3.44 27.95 3.69
CA GLN A 277 3.36 28.18 5.14
C GLN A 277 1.91 28.23 5.69
N GLN A 278 0.93 27.67 4.98
CA GLN A 278 -0.49 27.66 5.34
C GLN A 278 -0.85 26.37 6.07
N THR A 279 -0.37 26.22 7.31
CA THR A 279 -0.51 24.98 8.10
C THR A 279 -1.96 24.59 8.34
N GLY A 280 -2.84 25.56 8.63
CA GLY A 280 -4.28 25.32 8.83
C GLY A 280 -4.96 24.78 7.55
N TYR A 281 -4.65 25.37 6.40
CA TYR A 281 -5.16 24.90 5.10
C TYR A 281 -4.61 23.51 4.73
N ALA A 282 -3.33 23.28 4.92
CA ALA A 282 -2.70 21.96 4.72
C ALA A 282 -3.31 20.88 5.62
N ALA A 283 -3.63 21.23 6.87
CA ALA A 283 -4.33 20.34 7.79
C ALA A 283 -5.73 19.98 7.28
N ALA A 284 -6.49 20.95 6.72
CA ALA A 284 -7.80 20.67 6.11
C ALA A 284 -7.67 19.72 4.89
N ILE A 285 -6.67 19.93 4.00
CA ILE A 285 -6.38 18.99 2.90
C ILE A 285 -6.10 17.59 3.45
N SER A 286 -5.26 17.50 4.48
CA SER A 286 -4.88 16.22 5.10
C SER A 286 -6.07 15.50 5.73
N LEU A 287 -7.03 16.21 6.32
CA LEU A 287 -8.25 15.60 6.87
C LEU A 287 -9.16 15.04 5.77
N VAL A 288 -9.34 15.79 4.67
CA VAL A 288 -10.12 15.29 3.51
C VAL A 288 -9.43 14.08 2.90
N PHE A 289 -8.11 14.12 2.75
CA PHE A 289 -7.32 12.98 2.28
C PHE A 289 -7.46 11.78 3.22
N PHE A 290 -7.36 11.97 4.52
CA PHE A 290 -7.56 10.90 5.51
C PHE A 290 -8.95 10.27 5.40
N ALA A 291 -10.01 11.09 5.29
CA ALA A 291 -11.38 10.61 5.10
C ALA A 291 -11.52 9.78 3.81
N LEU A 292 -10.89 10.22 2.73
CA LEU A 292 -10.85 9.49 1.45
C LEU A 292 -10.18 8.12 1.60
N VAL A 293 -8.96 8.07 2.15
CA VAL A 293 -8.20 6.82 2.35
C VAL A 293 -8.97 5.87 3.28
N LEU A 294 -9.53 6.40 4.37
CA LEU A 294 -10.34 5.59 5.29
C LEU A 294 -11.57 4.99 4.58
N THR A 295 -12.28 5.78 3.79
CA THR A 295 -13.44 5.33 3.03
C THR A 295 -13.06 4.21 2.05
N VAL A 296 -12.00 4.41 1.26
CA VAL A 296 -11.51 3.39 0.32
C VAL A 296 -11.09 2.12 1.05
N SER A 297 -10.37 2.25 2.16
CA SER A 297 -9.92 1.10 2.98
C SER A 297 -11.11 0.33 3.58
N LEU A 298 -12.15 1.03 4.04
CA LEU A 298 -13.37 0.39 4.55
C LEU A 298 -14.14 -0.33 3.44
N ILE A 299 -14.23 0.28 2.25
CA ILE A 299 -14.85 -0.35 1.08
C ILE A 299 -14.07 -1.61 0.69
N GLN A 300 -12.74 -1.54 0.58
CA GLN A 300 -11.90 -2.70 0.29
C GLN A 300 -12.11 -3.81 1.32
N ARG A 301 -12.08 -3.47 2.62
CA ARG A 301 -12.32 -4.43 3.69
C ARG A 301 -13.70 -5.07 3.61
N TYR A 302 -14.74 -4.31 3.27
CA TYR A 302 -16.10 -4.83 3.12
C TYR A 302 -16.20 -5.80 1.93
N LEU A 303 -15.63 -5.44 0.78
CA LEU A 303 -15.64 -6.26 -0.43
C LEU A 303 -14.82 -7.56 -0.29
N THR A 304 -13.77 -7.53 0.53
CA THR A 304 -12.85 -8.66 0.73
C THR A 304 -13.18 -9.53 1.94
N ARG A 305 -14.21 -9.16 2.72
CA ARG A 305 -14.63 -9.90 3.91
C ARG A 305 -15.10 -11.31 3.53
N ASP A 306 -14.56 -12.32 4.20
CA ASP A 306 -14.98 -13.70 4.02
C ASP A 306 -16.43 -13.91 4.49
N LYS A 307 -17.30 -14.31 3.55
CA LYS A 307 -18.67 -14.73 3.87
C LYS A 307 -18.73 -16.07 4.61
N GLU A 308 -17.61 -16.79 4.70
CA GLU A 308 -17.51 -18.11 5.33
C GLU A 308 -17.22 -18.07 6.83
N ALA A 309 -16.77 -16.94 7.40
CA ALA A 309 -16.54 -16.80 8.84
C ALA A 309 -17.83 -16.66 9.67
N THR A 310 -18.99 -16.77 9.06
CA THR A 310 -20.31 -16.63 9.70
C THR A 310 -21.21 -17.87 9.54
N ARG A 311 -20.63 -19.02 9.16
CA ARG A 311 -21.33 -20.32 9.19
C ARG A 311 -20.70 -21.29 10.16
#